data_b63d95020df2d660c6e6a521f0c00363
#
_entry.id   b63d95020df2d660c6e6a521f0c00363
#
_cell.length_a   1.000
_cell.length_b   1.000
_cell.length_c   1.000
_cell.angle_alpha   90.00
_cell.angle_beta   90.00
_cell.angle_gamma   90.00
#
_symmetry.space_group_name_H-M   'P 1'
#
loop_
_entity.id
_entity.type
_entity.pdbx_description
1 polymer ?
#
loop_
_entity_poly.entity_id
_entity_poly.type
_entity_poly.pdbx_seq_one_letter_code
_entity_poly.pdbx_strand_id
1 'polypeptide(L)'
;MEAERGNVLLVCAGERGRFCLEDAVCAGLLVSRLAGEGGALTDAARAARALWDRYASDLGAMLAHATWAQALVGQGRGGDLPLCVALDVHGVVPILRDGALVAASDSLTLLGAPPHNDSVRPGGEA
;
A
#
# COMPACT_ATOMS: atom_id res chain seq x y z
N MET A 1 -23.42 -16.04 -6.06
CA MET A 1 -22.38 -15.87 -7.09
C MET A 1 -21.08 -15.72 -6.35
N GLU A 2 -20.26 -16.78 -6.27
CA GLU A 2 -18.91 -16.69 -5.68
C GLU A 2 -18.09 -15.76 -6.57
N ALA A 3 -17.54 -14.68 -5.99
CA ALA A 3 -16.55 -13.89 -6.67
C ALA A 3 -15.37 -14.81 -6.99
N GLU A 4 -15.01 -14.93 -8.26
CA GLU A 4 -13.82 -15.67 -8.68
C GLU A 4 -12.62 -15.08 -7.94
N ARG A 5 -12.09 -15.84 -6.98
CA ARG A 5 -10.88 -15.49 -6.26
C ARG A 5 -9.71 -15.70 -7.21
N GLY A 6 -9.37 -14.66 -7.96
CA GLY A 6 -8.20 -14.68 -8.83
C GLY A 6 -6.90 -14.66 -8.04
N ASN A 7 -5.80 -15.09 -8.66
CA ASN A 7 -4.47 -14.91 -8.12
C ASN A 7 -4.05 -13.43 -8.22
N VAL A 8 -3.46 -12.89 -7.16
CA VAL A 8 -2.91 -11.53 -7.12
C VAL A 8 -1.39 -11.61 -7.09
N LEU A 9 -0.73 -10.87 -7.97
CA LEU A 9 0.71 -10.69 -7.99
C LEU A 9 1.03 -9.25 -7.57
N LEU A 10 1.82 -9.08 -6.50
CA LEU A 10 2.36 -7.79 -6.09
C LEU A 10 3.81 -7.68 -6.57
N VAL A 11 4.10 -6.63 -7.34
CA VAL A 11 5.43 -6.40 -7.90
C VAL A 11 6.04 -5.17 -7.24
N CYS A 12 7.10 -5.38 -6.45
CA CYS A 12 7.89 -4.31 -5.85
C CYS A 12 8.87 -3.75 -6.89
N ALA A 13 8.99 -2.41 -6.96
CA ALA A 13 9.90 -1.76 -7.91
C ALA A 13 11.37 -2.00 -7.55
N GLY A 14 11.68 -1.97 -6.27
CA GLY A 14 13.05 -2.06 -5.78
C GLY A 14 13.89 -0.83 -6.11
N GLU A 15 15.14 -0.87 -5.71
CA GLU A 15 16.14 0.16 -6.05
C GLU A 15 17.34 -0.46 -6.77
N ARG A 16 17.50 -0.14 -8.05
CA ARG A 16 18.59 -0.68 -8.90
C ARG A 16 18.68 -2.21 -8.87
N GLY A 17 17.53 -2.88 -8.92
CA GLY A 17 17.44 -4.33 -8.85
C GLY A 17 17.67 -4.93 -7.46
N ARG A 18 17.68 -4.12 -6.41
CA ARG A 18 17.82 -4.58 -5.03
C ARG A 18 16.50 -4.50 -4.27
N PHE A 19 16.41 -5.28 -3.23
CA PHE A 19 15.29 -5.27 -2.29
C PHE A 19 15.19 -3.92 -1.60
N CYS A 20 13.96 -3.40 -1.48
CA CYS A 20 13.62 -2.22 -0.69
C CYS A 20 12.69 -2.60 0.45
N LEU A 21 13.00 -2.15 1.65
CA LEU A 21 12.21 -2.46 2.84
C LEU A 21 10.81 -1.83 2.76
N GLU A 22 10.73 -0.58 2.34
CA GLU A 22 9.48 0.17 2.16
C GLU A 22 8.54 -0.48 1.16
N ASP A 23 9.05 -0.99 0.04
CA ASP A 23 8.25 -1.73 -0.96
C ASP A 23 7.67 -3.01 -0.35
N ALA A 24 8.51 -3.76 0.37
CA ALA A 24 8.10 -5.01 0.98
C ALA A 24 7.08 -4.80 2.11
N VAL A 25 7.21 -3.72 2.90
CA VAL A 25 6.22 -3.36 3.93
C VAL A 25 4.89 -2.95 3.28
N CYS A 26 4.94 -2.16 2.20
CA CYS A 26 3.75 -1.80 1.42
C CYS A 26 3.07 -3.05 0.83
N ALA A 27 3.83 -3.94 0.21
CA ALA A 27 3.30 -5.22 -0.28
C ALA A 27 2.66 -6.04 0.85
N GLY A 28 3.27 -6.04 2.04
CA GLY A 28 2.75 -6.71 3.22
C GLY A 28 1.39 -6.17 3.68
N LEU A 29 1.21 -4.85 3.66
CA LEU A 29 -0.10 -4.22 3.89
C LEU A 29 -1.14 -4.74 2.89
N LEU A 30 -0.81 -4.75 1.60
CA LEU A 30 -1.72 -5.23 0.57
C LEU A 30 -2.03 -6.72 0.74
N VAL A 31 -1.03 -7.55 1.06
CA VAL A 31 -1.26 -8.97 1.40
C VAL A 31 -2.21 -9.10 2.58
N SER A 32 -2.04 -8.32 3.64
CA SER A 32 -2.90 -8.39 4.82
C SER A 32 -4.36 -8.01 4.53
N ARG A 33 -4.58 -7.09 3.59
CA ARG A 33 -5.92 -6.64 3.17
C ARG A 33 -6.59 -7.58 2.16
N LEU A 34 -5.80 -8.19 1.27
CA LEU A 34 -6.31 -9.01 0.16
C LEU A 34 -6.42 -10.50 0.49
N ALA A 35 -5.52 -11.03 1.30
CA ALA A 35 -5.53 -12.42 1.71
C ALA A 35 -6.55 -12.62 2.82
N GLY A 36 -7.82 -12.85 2.47
CA GLY A 36 -8.84 -13.26 3.43
C GLY A 36 -8.42 -14.52 4.22
N GLU A 37 -9.20 -14.91 5.21
CA GLU A 37 -8.97 -16.14 5.98
C GLU A 37 -8.89 -17.35 5.02
N GLY A 38 -7.74 -18.01 4.97
CA GLY A 38 -7.51 -19.22 4.17
C GLY A 38 -6.91 -18.98 2.77
N GLY A 39 -6.56 -17.76 2.38
CA GLY A 39 -5.83 -17.51 1.13
C GLY A 39 -4.44 -18.16 1.12
N ALA A 40 -4.09 -18.89 0.04
CA ALA A 40 -2.76 -19.46 -0.12
C ALA A 40 -1.74 -18.34 -0.38
N LEU A 41 -0.71 -18.24 0.46
CA LEU A 41 0.37 -17.26 0.33
C LEU A 41 1.67 -17.96 -0.06
N THR A 42 2.41 -17.35 -0.97
CA THR A 42 3.81 -17.72 -1.22
C THR A 42 4.70 -17.32 -0.04
N ASP A 43 5.92 -17.84 0.04
CA ASP A 43 6.89 -17.48 1.09
C ASP A 43 7.22 -15.97 1.02
N ALA A 44 7.35 -15.40 -0.17
CA ALA A 44 7.57 -13.96 -0.36
C ALA A 44 6.39 -13.13 0.21
N ALA A 45 5.14 -13.55 -0.06
CA ALA A 45 3.96 -12.88 0.49
C ALA A 45 3.89 -13.00 2.02
N ARG A 46 4.26 -14.17 2.58
CA ARG A 46 4.35 -14.37 4.04
C ARG A 46 5.41 -13.47 4.67
N ALA A 47 6.58 -13.37 4.05
CA ALA A 47 7.67 -12.50 4.52
C ALA A 47 7.25 -11.02 4.48
N ALA A 48 6.63 -10.57 3.38
CA ALA A 48 6.11 -9.22 3.26
C ALA A 48 5.08 -8.91 4.34
N ARG A 49 4.12 -9.82 4.61
CA ARG A 49 3.14 -9.67 5.67
C ARG A 49 3.79 -9.58 7.05
N ALA A 50 4.78 -10.40 7.34
CA ALA A 50 5.52 -10.34 8.61
C ALA A 50 6.25 -9.00 8.78
N LEU A 51 6.78 -8.41 7.70
CA LEU A 51 7.37 -7.07 7.73
C LEU A 51 6.29 -6.00 8.01
N TRP A 52 5.12 -6.09 7.39
CA TRP A 52 4.01 -5.21 7.72
C TRP A 52 3.62 -5.34 9.19
N ASP A 53 3.41 -6.54 9.69
CA ASP A 53 3.04 -6.79 11.09
C ASP A 53 4.08 -6.20 12.07
N ARG A 54 5.36 -6.21 11.67
CA ARG A 54 6.45 -5.62 12.47
C ARG A 54 6.42 -4.10 12.52
N TYR A 55 6.01 -3.42 11.43
CA TYR A 55 6.13 -1.97 11.29
C TYR A 55 4.78 -1.23 11.26
N ALA A 56 3.66 -1.91 11.20
CA ALA A 56 2.33 -1.31 11.05
C ALA A 56 2.01 -0.26 12.13
N SER A 57 2.52 -0.43 13.35
CA SER A 57 2.31 0.50 14.45
C SER A 57 3.26 1.70 14.44
N ASP A 58 4.35 1.63 13.68
CA ASP A 58 5.36 2.70 13.60
C ASP A 58 6.09 2.65 12.25
N LEU A 59 5.48 3.28 11.25
CA LEU A 59 6.09 3.43 9.91
C LEU A 59 7.29 4.38 9.92
N GLY A 60 7.38 5.27 10.91
CA GLY A 60 8.56 6.11 11.12
C GLY A 60 9.80 5.27 11.44
N ALA A 61 9.66 4.26 12.31
CA ALA A 61 10.73 3.29 12.58
C ALA A 61 11.12 2.49 11.34
N MET A 62 10.15 2.14 10.49
CA MET A 62 10.44 1.51 9.20
C MET A 62 11.34 2.40 8.32
N LEU A 63 11.00 3.68 8.18
CA LEU A 63 11.80 4.64 7.41
C LEU A 63 13.22 4.82 7.99
N ALA A 64 13.36 4.78 9.32
CA ALA A 64 14.67 4.85 9.97
C ALA A 64 15.57 3.65 9.64
N HIS A 65 14.98 2.48 9.33
CA HIS A 65 15.69 1.27 8.94
C HIS A 65 15.84 1.11 7.42
N ALA A 66 15.06 1.85 6.61
CA ALA A 66 15.06 1.75 5.16
C ALA A 66 16.27 2.49 4.56
N THR A 67 17.14 1.77 3.87
CA THR A 67 18.37 2.32 3.27
C THR A 67 18.07 3.48 2.31
N TRP A 68 17.00 3.36 1.51
CA TRP A 68 16.63 4.39 0.54
C TRP A 68 16.06 5.64 1.22
N ALA A 69 15.24 5.48 2.26
CA ALA A 69 14.75 6.61 3.05
C ALA A 69 15.93 7.40 3.67
N GLN A 70 16.93 6.70 4.20
CA GLN A 70 18.14 7.35 4.75
C GLN A 70 18.95 8.05 3.64
N ALA A 71 19.01 7.49 2.43
CA ALA A 71 19.64 8.15 1.30
C ALA A 71 18.90 9.45 0.91
N LEU A 72 17.57 9.51 0.95
CA LEU A 72 16.79 10.73 0.72
C LEU A 72 17.07 11.80 1.78
N VAL A 73 17.19 11.42 3.05
CA VAL A 73 17.60 12.33 4.12
C VAL A 73 18.97 12.93 3.81
N GLY A 74 19.95 12.09 3.45
CA GLY A 74 21.30 12.54 3.08
C GLY A 74 21.35 13.48 1.87
N GLN A 75 20.33 13.42 0.99
CA GLN A 75 20.17 14.33 -0.16
C GLN A 75 19.36 15.60 0.18
N GLY A 76 19.03 15.85 1.44
CA GLY A 76 18.20 16.98 1.86
C GLY A 76 16.71 16.84 1.57
N ARG A 77 16.23 15.65 1.18
CA ARG A 77 14.84 15.35 0.83
C ARG A 77 14.05 14.64 1.93
N GLY A 78 14.54 14.67 3.17
CA GLY A 78 13.85 14.06 4.31
C GLY A 78 12.44 14.61 4.56
N GLY A 79 12.15 15.83 4.11
CA GLY A 79 10.81 16.43 4.18
C GLY A 79 9.72 15.69 3.40
N ASP A 80 10.09 14.85 2.44
CA ASP A 80 9.15 14.05 1.64
C ASP A 80 8.66 12.79 2.41
N LEU A 81 9.43 12.33 3.40
CA LEU A 81 9.18 11.06 4.08
C LEU A 81 7.83 10.96 4.82
N PRO A 82 7.31 12.01 5.48
CA PRO A 82 5.99 11.95 6.10
C PRO A 82 4.88 11.62 5.10
N LEU A 83 4.97 12.15 3.87
CA LEU A 83 4.00 11.83 2.81
C LEU A 83 4.13 10.37 2.34
N CYS A 84 5.36 9.84 2.27
CA CYS A 84 5.60 8.46 1.85
C CYS A 84 4.98 7.40 2.77
N VAL A 85 4.74 7.72 4.04
CA VAL A 85 4.12 6.82 5.02
C VAL A 85 2.67 7.19 5.35
N ALA A 86 2.13 8.22 4.73
CA ALA A 86 0.74 8.60 4.89
C ALA A 86 -0.17 7.59 4.18
N LEU A 87 -0.98 6.86 4.96
CA LEU A 87 -1.89 5.86 4.44
C LEU A 87 -3.25 6.49 4.10
N ASP A 88 -3.84 6.01 3.02
CA ASP A 88 -5.24 6.31 2.63
C ASP A 88 -5.56 7.83 2.50
N VAL A 89 -4.56 8.66 2.15
CA VAL A 89 -4.73 10.12 2.00
C VAL A 89 -5.30 10.52 0.64
N HIS A 90 -5.37 9.60 -0.32
CA HIS A 90 -5.93 9.82 -1.64
C HIS A 90 -6.95 8.73 -1.99
N GLY A 91 -8.10 9.14 -2.53
CA GLY A 91 -9.16 8.23 -2.97
C GLY A 91 -8.98 7.70 -4.40
N VAL A 92 -7.88 8.05 -5.07
CA VAL A 92 -7.65 7.67 -6.46
C VAL A 92 -6.80 6.40 -6.53
N VAL A 93 -7.29 5.39 -7.25
CA VAL A 93 -6.52 4.19 -7.60
C VAL A 93 -6.15 4.26 -9.08
N PRO A 94 -4.86 4.40 -9.43
CA PRO A 94 -4.43 4.36 -10.82
C PRO A 94 -4.47 2.94 -11.35
N ILE A 95 -5.06 2.75 -12.53
CA ILE A 95 -5.05 1.48 -13.26
C ILE A 95 -4.48 1.67 -14.65
N LEU A 96 -3.79 0.65 -15.15
CA LEU A 96 -3.33 0.61 -16.53
C LEU A 96 -4.44 0.07 -17.41
N ARG A 97 -4.90 0.88 -18.38
CA ARG A 97 -5.89 0.49 -19.38
C ARG A 97 -5.44 1.01 -20.74
N ASP A 98 -5.39 0.12 -21.75
CA ASP A 98 -5.04 0.46 -23.14
C ASP A 98 -3.73 1.26 -23.26
N GLY A 99 -2.71 0.93 -22.43
CA GLY A 99 -1.41 1.59 -22.44
C GLY A 99 -1.35 2.94 -21.72
N ALA A 100 -2.45 3.40 -21.10
CA ALA A 100 -2.52 4.63 -20.34
C ALA A 100 -2.87 4.38 -18.87
N LEU A 101 -2.32 5.20 -17.95
CA LEU A 101 -2.76 5.23 -16.56
C LEU A 101 -4.00 6.10 -16.44
N VAL A 102 -5.07 5.52 -15.94
CA VAL A 102 -6.35 6.20 -15.72
C VAL A 102 -6.79 6.04 -14.27
N ALA A 103 -7.57 6.98 -13.75
CA ALA A 103 -8.19 6.84 -12.45
C ALA A 103 -9.31 5.79 -12.52
N ALA A 104 -9.31 4.85 -11.58
CA ALA A 104 -10.43 3.92 -11.42
C ALA A 104 -11.58 4.67 -10.74
N SER A 105 -12.55 5.13 -11.51
CA SER A 105 -13.71 5.88 -10.98
C SER A 105 -14.72 5.01 -10.24
N ASP A 106 -14.74 3.67 -10.45
CA ASP A 106 -15.74 2.78 -9.86
C ASP A 106 -15.20 1.36 -9.55
N SER A 107 -13.89 1.15 -9.54
CA SER A 107 -13.30 -0.21 -9.47
C SER A 107 -13.19 -0.80 -8.06
N LEU A 108 -13.58 -0.09 -7.01
CA LEU A 108 -13.67 -0.67 -5.65
C LEU A 108 -14.71 -1.81 -5.58
N THR A 109 -15.67 -1.82 -6.48
CA THR A 109 -16.67 -2.91 -6.59
C THR A 109 -16.05 -4.22 -7.07
N LEU A 110 -14.92 -4.18 -7.77
CA LEU A 110 -14.24 -5.39 -8.30
C LEU A 110 -13.43 -6.13 -7.23
N LEU A 111 -13.08 -5.49 -6.12
CA LEU A 111 -12.30 -6.09 -5.04
C LEU A 111 -13.12 -6.38 -3.77
N GLY A 112 -14.44 -6.18 -3.79
CA GLY A 112 -15.31 -6.49 -2.66
C GLY A 112 -15.06 -5.63 -1.40
N ALA A 113 -14.40 -4.47 -1.54
CA ALA A 113 -14.25 -3.54 -0.42
C ALA A 113 -15.57 -2.80 -0.16
N PRO A 114 -15.98 -2.62 1.10
CA PRO A 114 -17.19 -1.84 1.41
C PRO A 114 -17.02 -0.39 0.96
N PRO A 115 -18.09 0.29 0.53
CA PRO A 115 -18.03 1.69 0.12
C PRO A 115 -17.55 2.55 1.29
N HIS A 116 -16.62 3.47 0.98
CA HIS A 116 -16.16 4.48 1.93
C HIS A 116 -17.37 5.34 2.35
N ASN A 117 -17.62 5.43 3.63
CA ASN A 117 -18.73 6.24 4.16
C ASN A 117 -18.28 7.71 4.22
N ASP A 118 -18.64 8.49 3.20
CA ASP A 118 -18.36 9.93 3.09
C ASP A 118 -19.24 10.80 4.02
N SER A 119 -19.71 10.29 5.16
CA SER A 119 -20.59 11.01 6.06
C SER A 119 -19.88 11.72 7.23
N VAL A 120 -18.70 12.31 7.01
CA VAL A 120 -18.17 13.33 7.93
C VAL A 120 -18.25 14.70 7.26
N ARG A 121 -19.41 15.34 7.35
CA ARG A 121 -19.51 16.78 7.12
C ARG A 121 -18.93 17.49 8.34
N PRO A 122 -18.00 18.44 8.18
CA PRO A 122 -17.66 19.33 9.28
C PRO A 122 -18.89 20.20 9.59
N GLY A 123 -19.33 20.14 10.85
CA GLY A 123 -20.41 20.98 11.35
C GLY A 123 -20.07 22.44 11.20
N GLY A 124 -20.94 23.20 10.53
CA GLY A 124 -20.91 24.64 10.54
C GLY A 124 -21.34 25.14 11.91
N GLU A 125 -20.53 25.97 12.50
CA GLU A 125 -20.90 26.81 13.63
C GLU A 125 -21.68 28.01 13.13
N ALA A 126 -22.83 28.22 13.78
CA ALA A 126 -23.53 29.47 13.80
C ALA A 126 -23.13 30.25 15.07
#